data_186af1818d84baf9efdfbee33ec8f462
#
_entry.id   186af1818d84baf9efdfbee33ec8f462
#
_cell.length_a   1.000
_cell.length_b   1.000
_cell.length_c   1.000
_cell.angle_alpha   90.00
_cell.angle_beta   90.00
_cell.angle_gamma   90.00
#
_symmetry.space_group_name_H-M   'P 1'
#
loop_
_entity.id
_entity.type
_entity.pdbx_description
1 polymer ?
#
loop_
_entity_poly.entity_id
_entity_poly.type
_entity_poly.pdbx_seq_one_letter_code
_entity_poly.pdbx_strand_id
1 'polypeptide(L)'
;MTYLYYRGTSSTHTIKPNEKTIEQWTHLADKSNWRITQLPNGFYQTEVNDPENDKNWHDVTRRETIEGAEAAINGSIDHFSKKLEATKGPKVIKTFE
;
A
#
# COMPACT_ATOMS: atom_id res chain seq x y z
N MET A 1 30.33 4.56 -21.97
CA MET A 1 30.33 4.48 -21.32
C MET A 1 29.97 4.10 -21.12
N THR A 2 29.90 4.16 -21.35
CA THR A 2 29.65 3.91 -20.81
C THR A 2 29.06 3.35 -20.59
N TYR A 3 28.89 3.28 -20.70
CA TYR A 3 28.44 2.84 -20.14
C TYR A 3 27.70 2.56 -19.91
N LEU A 4 27.59 2.54 -20.07
CA LEU A 4 27.00 2.32 -19.57
C LEU A 4 26.32 2.08 -19.54
N TYR A 5 26.35 2.18 -19.75
CA TYR A 5 25.86 2.17 -19.32
C TYR A 5 25.19 1.93 -19.25
N TYR A 6 25.11 1.88 -19.48
CA TYR A 6 24.54 1.81 -18.98
C TYR A 6 23.89 1.69 -18.82
N ARG A 7 23.84 1.63 -19.04
CA ARG A 7 23.17 1.57 -18.54
C ARG A 7 22.34 1.30 -18.20
N GLY A 8 22.27 1.27 -18.32
CA GLY A 8 21.49 1.04 -17.65
C GLY A 8 20.66 0.92 -17.53
N THR A 9 20.56 0.80 -17.60
CA THR A 9 19.77 0.80 -17.22
C THR A 9 18.91 0.79 -17.07
N SER A 10 18.92 0.62 -17.14
CA SER A 10 18.23 0.84 -16.87
C SER A 10 17.20 0.70 -16.80
N SER A 11 17.02 0.57 -17.12
CA SER A 11 15.71 0.64 -17.20
C SER A 11 14.89 -0.43 -16.69
N THR A 12 15.37 -1.42 -16.49
CA THR A 12 14.66 -2.48 -15.97
C THR A 12 13.99 -2.19 -14.72
N HIS A 13 14.53 -1.36 -13.97
CA HIS A 13 13.96 -1.08 -12.75
C HIS A 13 12.78 -0.22 -12.88
N THR A 14 12.36 0.05 -14.05
CA THR A 14 11.18 0.82 -14.25
C THR A 14 10.03 -0.03 -14.72
N ILE A 15 9.99 -1.28 -14.33
CA ILE A 15 8.85 -2.12 -14.63
C ILE A 15 7.64 -1.58 -13.88
N LYS A 16 6.63 -1.19 -14.62
CA LYS A 16 5.40 -0.71 -14.01
C LYS A 16 4.55 -1.88 -13.57
N PRO A 17 3.89 -1.77 -12.40
CA PRO A 17 2.92 -2.78 -12.00
C PRO A 17 1.81 -2.87 -13.03
N ASN A 18 1.20 -4.05 -13.17
CA ASN A 18 0.08 -4.20 -14.07
C ASN A 18 -1.18 -3.58 -13.44
N GLU A 19 -2.25 -3.50 -14.23
CA GLU A 19 -3.49 -2.90 -13.79
C GLU A 19 -4.05 -3.57 -12.54
N LYS A 20 -3.94 -4.88 -12.46
CA LYS A 20 -4.46 -5.60 -11.31
C LYS A 20 -3.73 -5.24 -10.04
N THR A 21 -2.44 -5.07 -10.10
CA THR A 21 -1.63 -4.65 -8.96
C THR A 21 -2.01 -3.23 -8.53
N ILE A 22 -2.22 -2.33 -9.49
CA ILE A 22 -2.64 -0.96 -9.21
C ILE A 22 -4.01 -0.96 -8.52
N GLU A 23 -4.94 -1.77 -9.00
CA GLU A 23 -6.26 -1.89 -8.39
C GLU A 23 -6.17 -2.41 -6.95
N GLN A 24 -5.29 -3.38 -6.73
CA GLN A 24 -5.10 -3.94 -5.40
C GLN A 24 -4.53 -2.90 -4.44
N TRP A 25 -3.53 -2.15 -4.87
CA TRP A 25 -2.95 -1.10 -4.03
C TRP A 25 -3.96 0.02 -3.75
N THR A 26 -4.77 0.37 -4.75
CA THR A 26 -5.82 1.38 -4.57
C THR A 26 -6.83 0.92 -3.53
N HIS A 27 -7.20 -0.36 -3.58
CA HIS A 27 -8.10 -0.95 -2.60
C HIS A 27 -7.51 -0.89 -1.19
N LEU A 28 -6.22 -1.25 -1.06
CA LEU A 28 -5.54 -1.28 0.22
C LEU A 28 -5.26 0.11 0.78
N ALA A 29 -5.22 1.13 -0.08
CA ALA A 29 -5.00 2.50 0.34
C ALA A 29 -6.29 3.20 0.78
N ASP A 30 -7.44 2.54 0.64
CA ASP A 30 -8.74 3.12 0.99
C ASP A 30 -9.17 2.62 2.37
N LYS A 31 -9.20 3.54 3.34
CA LYS A 31 -9.50 3.17 4.73
C LYS A 31 -10.87 2.54 4.88
N SER A 32 -11.82 2.87 4.01
CA SER A 32 -13.17 2.30 4.10
C SER A 32 -13.20 0.80 3.84
N ASN A 33 -12.12 0.24 3.29
CA ASN A 33 -12.02 -1.20 3.06
C ASN A 33 -11.43 -1.96 4.24
N TRP A 34 -11.10 -1.26 5.33
CA TRP A 34 -10.51 -1.85 6.52
C TRP A 34 -11.48 -1.81 7.69
N ARG A 35 -11.27 -2.71 8.62
CA ARG A 35 -12.02 -2.71 9.89
C ARG A 35 -11.16 -3.29 11.00
N ILE A 36 -11.61 -3.10 12.23
CA ILE A 36 -10.99 -3.68 13.43
C ILE A 36 -12.00 -4.60 14.08
N THR A 37 -11.58 -5.82 14.36
CA THR A 37 -12.42 -6.81 15.04
C THR A 37 -11.76 -7.16 16.36
N GLN A 38 -12.54 -7.10 17.46
CA GLN A 38 -12.01 -7.54 18.74
C GLN A 38 -12.17 -9.05 18.84
N LEU A 39 -11.06 -9.73 19.14
CA LEU A 39 -11.04 -11.18 19.28
C LEU A 39 -11.45 -11.59 20.69
N PRO A 40 -11.88 -12.84 20.88
CA PRO A 40 -12.26 -13.31 22.22
C PRO A 40 -11.17 -13.17 23.27
N ASN A 41 -9.90 -13.18 22.87
CA ASN A 41 -8.79 -13.02 23.82
C ASN A 41 -8.51 -11.55 24.16
N GLY A 42 -9.32 -10.61 23.63
CA GLY A 42 -9.17 -9.20 23.92
C GLY A 42 -8.30 -8.42 22.95
N PHE A 43 -7.62 -9.11 22.04
CA PHE A 43 -6.78 -8.45 21.04
C PHE A 43 -7.65 -7.84 19.94
N TYR A 44 -7.10 -6.85 19.25
CA TYR A 44 -7.77 -6.17 18.16
C TYR A 44 -7.10 -6.55 16.86
N GLN A 45 -7.88 -7.12 15.95
CA GLN A 45 -7.38 -7.60 14.67
C GLN A 45 -7.77 -6.63 13.57
N THR A 46 -6.78 -6.18 12.79
CA THR A 46 -7.07 -5.36 11.61
C THR A 46 -7.39 -6.30 10.46
N GLU A 47 -8.40 -5.93 9.70
CA GLU A 47 -8.86 -6.74 8.58
C GLU A 47 -9.15 -5.85 7.39
N VAL A 48 -8.89 -6.37 6.20
CA VAL A 48 -9.20 -5.68 4.96
C VAL A 48 -10.08 -6.60 4.13
N ASN A 49 -11.07 -6.04 3.43
CA ASN A 49 -11.92 -6.88 2.62
C ASN A 49 -11.26 -7.19 1.28
N ASP A 50 -11.78 -8.22 0.63
CA ASP A 50 -11.27 -8.68 -0.65
C ASP A 50 -11.74 -7.72 -1.75
N PRO A 51 -10.86 -7.29 -2.67
CA PRO A 51 -11.28 -6.40 -3.77
C PRO A 51 -12.36 -7.01 -4.65
N GLU A 52 -12.43 -8.34 -4.72
CA GLU A 52 -13.39 -9.01 -5.59
C GLU A 52 -14.61 -9.51 -4.84
N ASN A 53 -14.58 -9.50 -3.51
CA ASN A 53 -15.70 -9.95 -2.70
C ASN A 53 -15.68 -9.22 -1.37
N ASP A 54 -16.44 -8.15 -1.25
CA ASP A 54 -16.44 -7.28 -0.08
C ASP A 54 -16.97 -7.95 1.20
N LYS A 55 -17.51 -9.14 1.08
CA LYS A 55 -17.96 -9.90 2.25
C LYS A 55 -16.86 -10.80 2.80
N ASN A 56 -15.75 -10.90 2.12
CA ASN A 56 -14.64 -11.75 2.51
C ASN A 56 -13.55 -10.87 3.14
N TRP A 57 -13.24 -11.11 4.41
CA TRP A 57 -12.29 -10.30 5.15
C TRP A 57 -11.02 -11.08 5.46
N HIS A 58 -9.87 -10.44 5.26
CA HIS A 58 -8.56 -11.05 5.49
C HIS A 58 -7.90 -10.35 6.67
N ASP A 59 -7.40 -11.14 7.62
CA ASP A 59 -6.69 -10.58 8.76
C ASP A 59 -5.28 -10.15 8.34
N VAL A 60 -4.83 -9.03 8.89
CA VAL A 60 -3.54 -8.45 8.53
C VAL A 60 -2.62 -8.39 9.75
N THR A 61 -3.07 -7.75 10.84
CA THR A 61 -2.26 -7.63 12.06
C THR A 61 -3.14 -7.78 13.29
N ARG A 62 -2.48 -8.02 14.43
CA ARG A 62 -3.15 -8.03 15.74
C ARG A 62 -2.42 -7.08 16.66
N ARG A 63 -3.18 -6.34 17.45
CA ARG A 63 -2.63 -5.38 18.40
C ARG A 63 -3.39 -5.48 19.71
N GLU A 64 -2.77 -5.02 20.79
CA GLU A 64 -3.38 -5.09 22.11
C GLU A 64 -4.37 -3.98 22.38
N THR A 65 -4.31 -2.90 21.59
CA THR A 65 -5.18 -1.74 21.78
C THR A 65 -5.83 -1.33 20.47
N ILE A 66 -6.97 -0.64 20.57
CA ILE A 66 -7.64 -0.07 19.39
C ILE A 66 -6.74 0.95 18.72
N GLU A 67 -6.07 1.78 19.51
CA GLU A 67 -5.16 2.80 18.98
C GLU A 67 -4.02 2.16 18.19
N GLY A 68 -3.48 1.05 18.70
CA GLY A 68 -2.44 0.32 17.98
C GLY A 68 -2.93 -0.29 16.68
N ALA A 69 -4.15 -0.82 16.70
CA ALA A 69 -4.76 -1.39 15.50
C ALA A 69 -5.02 -0.29 14.46
N GLU A 70 -5.54 0.85 14.91
CA GLU A 70 -5.80 1.95 13.99
C GLU A 70 -4.50 2.50 13.40
N ALA A 71 -3.45 2.60 14.20
CA ALA A 71 -2.14 3.03 13.73
C ALA A 71 -1.60 2.06 12.67
N ALA A 72 -1.83 0.75 12.85
CA ALA A 72 -1.41 -0.25 11.89
C ALA A 72 -2.14 -0.08 10.55
N ILE A 73 -3.44 0.19 10.60
CA ILE A 73 -4.22 0.45 9.39
C ILE A 73 -3.72 1.71 8.68
N ASN A 74 -3.52 2.78 9.43
CA ASN A 74 -3.03 4.04 8.86
C ASN A 74 -1.66 3.88 8.23
N GLY A 75 -0.79 3.08 8.85
CA GLY A 75 0.52 2.76 8.29
C GLY A 75 0.43 2.00 6.98
N SER A 76 -0.50 1.04 6.90
CA SER A 76 -0.72 0.30 5.66
C SER A 76 -1.24 1.20 4.55
N ILE A 77 -2.21 2.06 4.87
CA ILE A 77 -2.77 3.00 3.91
C ILE A 77 -1.68 3.94 3.37
N ASP A 78 -0.86 4.47 4.26
CA ASP A 78 0.23 5.36 3.87
C ASP A 78 1.22 4.63 2.96
N HIS A 79 1.57 3.40 3.30
CA HIS A 79 2.48 2.58 2.51
C HIS A 79 1.97 2.38 1.08
N PHE A 80 0.72 1.99 0.93
CA PHE A 80 0.16 1.74 -0.40
C PHE A 80 -0.11 3.02 -1.17
N SER A 81 -0.46 4.10 -0.47
CA SER A 81 -0.61 5.41 -1.10
C SER A 81 0.72 5.87 -1.70
N LYS A 82 1.83 5.67 -0.99
CA LYS A 82 3.15 6.03 -1.50
C LYS A 82 3.55 5.17 -2.67
N LYS A 83 3.19 3.89 -2.65
CA LYS A 83 3.45 3.01 -3.79
C LYS A 83 2.71 3.49 -5.04
N LEU A 84 1.45 3.87 -4.88
CA LEU A 84 0.66 4.39 -5.99
C LEU A 84 1.26 5.67 -6.54
N GLU A 85 1.69 6.57 -5.65
CA GLU A 85 2.31 7.81 -6.07
C GLU A 85 3.58 7.55 -6.88
N ALA A 86 4.37 6.57 -6.47
CA ALA A 86 5.60 6.22 -7.17
C ALA A 86 5.34 5.70 -8.58
N THR A 87 4.17 5.08 -8.84
CA THR A 87 3.85 4.57 -10.17
C THR A 87 3.57 5.67 -11.17
N LYS A 88 3.35 6.89 -10.70
CA LYS A 88 3.08 8.03 -11.58
C LYS A 88 4.35 8.63 -12.17
N GLY A 89 5.50 8.09 -11.79
CA GLY A 89 6.77 8.55 -12.29
C GLY A 89 7.28 9.79 -11.57
N PRO A 90 8.40 10.33 -12.01
CA PRO A 90 8.99 11.49 -11.34
C PRO A 90 8.12 12.73 -11.55
N LYS A 91 8.12 13.58 -10.56
CA LYS A 91 7.42 14.84 -10.65
C LYS A 91 8.32 15.97 -10.16
N VAL A 92 8.20 17.13 -10.81
CA VAL A 92 8.99 18.28 -10.42
C VAL A 92 8.38 18.88 -9.16
N ILE A 93 9.17 18.94 -8.10
CA ILE A 93 8.71 19.50 -6.83
C ILE A 93 9.03 20.98 -6.77
N LYS A 94 10.17 21.36 -7.33
CA LYS A 94 10.61 22.77 -7.28
C LYS A 94 11.54 23.06 -8.42
N THR A 95 11.41 24.26 -8.99
CA THR A 95 12.27 24.73 -10.08
C THR A 95 12.97 26.00 -9.62
N PHE A 96 14.27 26.10 -9.95
CA PHE A 96 15.08 27.28 -9.61
C PHE A 96 15.56 27.94 -10.89
N GLU A 97 15.61 29.25 -10.88
CA GLU A 97 16.11 30.01 -12.03
C GLU A 97 17.41 30.67 -11.75
#